data_9895d144aa435ab07753ed57925b7526
#
_entry.id   9895d144aa435ab07753ed57925b7526
#
_cell.length_a   1.000
_cell.length_b   1.000
_cell.length_c   1.000
_cell.angle_alpha   90.00
_cell.angle_beta   90.00
_cell.angle_gamma   90.00
#
_symmetry.space_group_name_H-M   'P 1'
#
loop_
_entity.id
_entity.type
_entity.pdbx_description
1 polymer ?
#
loop_
_entity_poly.entity_id
_entity_poly.type
_entity_poly.pdbx_seq_one_letter_code
_entity_poly.pdbx_strand_id
1 'polypeptide(L)'
;MLRTPFASERISMTDPTTGIRVIQLSSYPLPAAHFPYYWPSITPDNRWILFYSQRFLQRNAPWDIFRVDADGLNLFQLTERNDVQETHGYYGRQYALLSHDGKTLYVLWGNTLYAVDVETGNEELIACMDHLVGEGDALSYCVLSYEGRYIFFRKVSSFVTSVRLDLRTGKAEDVELGGIAMGAMQTEPRVMVQAGEIIWGSEPTPDGGRRITNLGSKPVLYSVAEDGSDRRLICPNIFAHCTLLGKTSKVQGCGLPPERCIWIAEEGSEPRKLCSGPYFWHSGASYDGEWIVADTNWPDCGLQLVHVPTGHFRTLCHTGATLEHYEFGHSHPLISNDGRLVVFRSDRTGCPQVYVAHVTEEFRQSIIAGELDRPKDKWI
;
A
#
# COMPACT_ATOMS: atom_id res chain seq x y z
N MET A 1 25.26 -2.89 17.41
CA MET A 1 25.01 -1.88 18.48
C MET A 1 23.58 -2.10 18.96
N LEU A 2 23.29 -2.14 20.25
CA LEU A 2 21.91 -2.20 20.74
C LEU A 2 21.26 -0.86 20.38
N ARG A 3 20.27 -0.87 19.48
CA ARG A 3 19.56 0.35 19.08
C ARG A 3 18.68 0.81 20.24
N THR A 4 18.75 2.08 20.59
CA THR A 4 17.95 2.66 21.67
C THR A 4 16.55 3.01 21.15
N PRO A 5 15.47 2.67 21.86
CA PRO A 5 14.15 3.13 21.51
C PRO A 5 14.07 4.67 21.49
N PHE A 6 13.34 5.21 20.55
CA PHE A 6 13.01 6.64 20.51
C PHE A 6 11.92 6.98 21.53
N ALA A 7 11.86 8.23 21.94
CA ALA A 7 10.71 8.72 22.68
C ALA A 7 9.43 8.54 21.83
N SER A 8 8.30 8.26 22.48
CA SER A 8 7.02 8.15 21.77
C SER A 8 6.64 9.49 21.14
N GLU A 9 6.22 9.43 19.89
CA GLU A 9 5.71 10.56 19.11
C GLU A 9 4.17 10.58 19.05
N ARG A 10 3.55 9.73 19.84
CA ARG A 10 2.13 9.48 19.86
C ARG A 10 1.30 10.70 20.22
N ILE A 11 0.26 10.97 19.40
CA ILE A 11 -0.81 11.92 19.72
C ILE A 11 -2.15 11.21 19.55
N SER A 12 -2.92 11.06 20.63
CA SER A 12 -4.24 10.41 20.58
C SER A 12 -5.34 11.45 20.35
N MET A 13 -6.26 11.15 19.45
CA MET A 13 -7.40 12.00 19.12
C MET A 13 -8.65 11.15 18.84
N THR A 14 -9.80 11.78 18.81
CA THR A 14 -11.06 11.18 18.37
C THR A 14 -11.57 11.97 17.18
N ASP A 15 -11.97 11.29 16.12
CA ASP A 15 -12.61 11.94 14.99
C ASP A 15 -13.93 12.57 15.46
N PRO A 16 -14.12 13.89 15.31
CA PRO A 16 -15.27 14.59 15.89
C PRO A 16 -16.61 14.22 15.21
N THR A 17 -16.55 13.67 13.99
CA THR A 17 -17.76 13.33 13.23
C THR A 17 -18.18 11.89 13.46
N THR A 18 -17.22 10.97 13.50
CA THR A 18 -17.50 9.53 13.57
C THR A 18 -17.34 8.95 14.98
N GLY A 19 -16.63 9.64 15.87
CA GLY A 19 -16.30 9.15 17.20
C GLY A 19 -15.17 8.12 17.22
N ILE A 20 -14.59 7.80 16.08
CA ILE A 20 -13.51 6.81 15.96
C ILE A 20 -12.22 7.35 16.58
N ARG A 21 -11.57 6.51 17.36
CA ARG A 21 -10.25 6.80 17.92
C ARG A 21 -9.19 6.73 16.84
N VAL A 22 -8.39 7.80 16.73
CA VAL A 22 -7.24 7.90 15.83
C VAL A 22 -6.00 8.21 16.65
N ILE A 23 -4.91 7.54 16.34
CA ILE A 23 -3.60 7.81 16.94
C ILE A 23 -2.66 8.27 15.83
N GLN A 24 -2.07 9.45 15.97
CA GLN A 24 -0.91 9.85 15.21
C GLN A 24 0.31 9.12 15.76
N LEU A 25 1.01 8.38 14.92
CA LEU A 25 2.13 7.51 15.31
C LEU A 25 3.49 8.20 15.19
N SER A 26 3.58 9.20 14.30
CA SER A 26 4.78 9.99 14.09
C SER A 26 4.45 11.48 14.20
N SER A 27 5.33 12.25 14.88
CA SER A 27 5.20 13.70 15.03
C SER A 27 6.54 14.43 14.93
N TYR A 28 7.58 13.74 14.46
CA TYR A 28 8.85 14.38 14.16
C TYR A 28 8.63 15.42 13.05
N PRO A 29 9.31 16.60 13.10
CA PRO A 29 9.04 17.72 12.17
C PRO A 29 9.56 17.48 10.74
N LEU A 30 9.75 16.24 10.34
CA LEU A 30 10.10 15.79 8.99
C LEU A 30 9.12 14.71 8.53
N PRO A 31 9.02 14.49 7.20
CA PRO A 31 8.03 13.59 6.66
C PRO A 31 8.16 12.14 7.16
N ALA A 32 7.01 11.53 7.43
CA ALA A 32 6.86 10.11 7.64
C ALA A 32 5.72 9.56 6.78
N ALA A 33 5.84 8.31 6.31
CA ALA A 33 4.83 7.65 5.51
C ALA A 33 4.86 6.14 5.73
N HIS A 34 3.71 5.52 5.89
CA HIS A 34 3.63 4.06 5.87
C HIS A 34 3.95 3.52 4.47
N PHE A 35 4.06 2.20 4.32
CA PHE A 35 4.27 1.56 3.02
C PHE A 35 3.04 1.80 2.13
N PRO A 36 3.20 1.76 0.80
CA PRO A 36 2.06 1.85 -0.11
C PRO A 36 0.96 0.82 0.22
N TYR A 37 -0.29 1.16 -0.03
CA TYR A 37 -1.49 0.38 0.34
C TYR A 37 -1.52 -1.08 -0.18
N TYR A 38 -0.67 -1.43 -1.12
CA TYR A 38 -0.52 -2.81 -1.64
C TYR A 38 0.60 -3.61 -0.94
N TRP A 39 1.35 -3.00 -0.01
CA TRP A 39 2.35 -3.69 0.82
C TRP A 39 1.97 -3.64 2.29
N PRO A 40 2.03 -4.78 3.00
CA PRO A 40 1.71 -4.80 4.43
C PRO A 40 2.62 -3.87 5.22
N SER A 41 2.04 -2.95 5.98
CA SER A 41 2.75 -2.10 6.96
C SER A 41 2.44 -2.51 8.40
N ILE A 42 1.51 -3.44 8.59
CA ILE A 42 1.06 -3.92 9.90
C ILE A 42 1.47 -5.38 10.01
N THR A 43 2.09 -5.77 11.13
CA THR A 43 2.40 -7.18 11.38
C THR A 43 1.11 -7.99 11.54
N PRO A 44 1.10 -9.30 11.16
CA PRO A 44 -0.11 -10.11 11.18
C PRO A 44 -0.80 -10.23 12.55
N ASP A 45 -0.04 -10.05 13.61
CA ASP A 45 -0.53 -10.05 15.00
C ASP A 45 -1.03 -8.68 15.49
N ASN A 46 -1.03 -7.67 14.61
CA ASN A 46 -1.36 -6.26 14.90
C ASN A 46 -0.46 -5.59 15.94
N ARG A 47 0.67 -6.18 16.28
CA ARG A 47 1.56 -5.64 17.30
C ARG A 47 2.28 -4.38 16.81
N TRP A 48 2.86 -4.44 15.61
CA TRP A 48 3.69 -3.37 15.07
C TRP A 48 3.16 -2.80 13.78
N ILE A 49 3.38 -1.50 13.63
CA ILE A 49 3.18 -0.73 12.39
C ILE A 49 4.55 -0.25 11.93
N LEU A 50 4.87 -0.51 10.66
CA LEU A 50 6.12 -0.15 10.02
C LEU A 50 5.92 1.05 9.10
N PHE A 51 6.89 1.96 9.11
CA PHE A 51 6.79 3.16 8.28
C PHE A 51 8.17 3.76 7.98
N TYR A 52 8.23 4.56 6.93
CA TYR A 52 9.39 5.37 6.58
C TYR A 52 9.37 6.68 7.33
N SER A 53 10.53 7.19 7.75
CA SER A 53 10.68 8.53 8.29
C SER A 53 12.02 9.13 7.97
N GLN A 54 12.04 10.41 7.61
CA GLN A 54 13.27 11.19 7.58
C GLN A 54 13.57 11.73 8.96
N ARG A 55 14.85 11.74 9.33
CA ARG A 55 15.33 12.22 10.63
C ARG A 55 16.36 13.36 10.52
N PHE A 56 16.76 13.68 9.29
CA PHE A 56 17.73 14.72 9.02
C PHE A 56 17.18 15.74 8.04
N LEU A 57 17.35 17.01 8.36
CA LEU A 57 16.98 18.13 7.48
C LEU A 57 18.13 18.42 6.52
N GLN A 58 18.33 17.56 5.54
CA GLN A 58 19.25 17.83 4.43
C GLN A 58 18.64 17.38 3.11
N ARG A 59 19.11 18.00 2.03
CA ARG A 59 18.69 17.59 0.68
C ARG A 59 19.06 16.12 0.45
N ASN A 60 18.12 15.34 -0.02
CA ASN A 60 18.27 13.90 -0.28
C ASN A 60 18.59 13.05 0.99
N ALA A 61 18.17 13.49 2.17
CA ALA A 61 18.30 12.67 3.37
C ALA A 61 17.63 11.30 3.17
N PRO A 62 18.27 10.20 3.61
CA PRO A 62 17.67 8.88 3.48
C PRO A 62 16.38 8.77 4.29
N TRP A 63 15.49 7.91 3.83
CA TRP A 63 14.29 7.53 4.55
C TRP A 63 14.56 6.20 5.25
N ASP A 64 14.74 6.25 6.55
CA ASP A 64 14.87 5.03 7.34
C ASP A 64 13.52 4.43 7.70
N ILE A 65 13.54 3.14 8.02
CA ILE A 65 12.34 2.39 8.38
C ILE A 65 12.29 2.27 9.91
N PHE A 66 11.11 2.54 10.42
CA PHE A 66 10.79 2.47 11.84
C PHE A 66 9.66 1.46 12.06
N ARG A 67 9.60 0.91 13.26
CA ARG A 67 8.41 0.24 13.79
C ARG A 67 7.93 0.95 15.04
N VAL A 68 6.65 0.88 15.28
CA VAL A 68 5.98 1.38 16.47
C VAL A 68 4.88 0.41 16.87
N ASP A 69 4.59 0.28 18.15
CA ASP A 69 3.43 -0.49 18.59
C ASP A 69 2.14 0.16 18.05
N ALA A 70 1.09 -0.63 17.82
CA ALA A 70 -0.16 -0.11 17.27
C ALA A 70 -0.85 0.94 18.15
N ASP A 71 -0.46 1.06 19.42
CA ASP A 71 -0.90 2.09 20.33
C ASP A 71 -0.01 3.35 20.31
N GLY A 72 1.03 3.39 19.49
CA GLY A 72 1.97 4.50 19.30
C GLY A 72 3.11 4.55 20.32
N LEU A 73 3.32 3.49 21.10
CA LEU A 73 4.46 3.37 22.01
C LEU A 73 5.64 2.60 21.37
N ASN A 74 6.77 2.56 22.06
CA ASN A 74 7.95 1.76 21.69
C ASN A 74 8.45 2.01 20.25
N LEU A 75 8.55 3.28 19.85
CA LEU A 75 9.10 3.68 18.57
C LEU A 75 10.56 3.22 18.45
N PHE A 76 10.88 2.48 17.39
CA PHE A 76 12.17 1.85 17.19
C PHE A 76 12.61 1.96 15.73
N GLN A 77 13.88 2.34 15.49
CA GLN A 77 14.47 2.43 14.16
C GLN A 77 15.01 1.07 13.71
N LEU A 78 14.50 0.56 12.60
CA LEU A 78 14.89 -0.74 12.03
C LEU A 78 16.10 -0.63 11.10
N THR A 79 16.18 0.44 10.29
CA THR A 79 17.31 0.64 9.37
C THR A 79 18.03 1.94 9.70
N GLU A 80 19.33 1.99 9.35
CA GLU A 80 20.14 3.19 9.46
C GLU A 80 20.98 3.30 8.19
N ARG A 81 20.58 4.22 7.29
CA ARG A 81 21.24 4.46 6.01
C ARG A 81 21.98 5.78 6.06
N ASN A 82 23.31 5.73 5.95
CA ASN A 82 24.17 6.92 5.99
C ASN A 82 24.59 7.39 4.59
N ASP A 83 24.34 6.59 3.58
CA ASP A 83 24.66 6.87 2.18
C ASP A 83 23.39 7.19 1.40
N VAL A 84 23.46 8.27 0.63
CA VAL A 84 22.44 8.58 -0.36
C VAL A 84 22.76 7.77 -1.59
N GLN A 85 22.10 6.64 -1.78
CA GLN A 85 22.11 6.00 -3.10
C GLN A 85 21.11 6.74 -3.99
N GLU A 86 21.50 7.00 -5.24
CA GLU A 86 20.54 7.38 -6.27
C GLU A 86 19.59 6.21 -6.53
N THR A 87 18.62 6.07 -5.65
CA THR A 87 17.55 5.11 -5.86
C THR A 87 16.58 5.76 -6.84
N HIS A 88 16.35 5.16 -7.99
CA HIS A 88 15.28 5.54 -8.92
C HIS A 88 13.89 5.29 -8.33
N GLY A 89 13.82 5.04 -7.02
CA GLY A 89 12.59 4.86 -6.28
C GLY A 89 11.98 6.19 -5.88
N TYR A 90 10.68 6.16 -5.63
CA TYR A 90 9.93 7.28 -5.10
C TYR A 90 10.64 7.91 -3.88
N TYR A 91 11.21 9.12 -4.07
CA TYR A 91 11.80 9.95 -3.02
C TYR A 91 13.01 9.38 -2.27
N GLY A 92 13.86 8.57 -2.90
CA GLY A 92 15.04 8.01 -2.23
C GLY A 92 14.69 7.02 -1.11
N ARG A 93 13.52 6.40 -1.18
CA ARG A 93 13.06 5.39 -0.23
C ARG A 93 13.66 4.03 -0.54
N GLN A 94 13.93 3.29 0.50
CA GLN A 94 14.14 1.87 0.42
C GLN A 94 12.83 1.19 -0.01
N TYR A 95 12.88 0.18 -0.87
CA TYR A 95 11.71 -0.67 -1.07
C TYR A 95 11.69 -1.72 0.04
N ALA A 96 10.60 -1.82 0.76
CA ALA A 96 10.49 -2.70 1.91
C ALA A 96 9.28 -3.60 1.79
N LEU A 97 9.43 -4.86 2.17
CA LEU A 97 8.41 -5.88 2.06
C LEU A 97 8.43 -6.76 3.31
N LEU A 98 7.30 -6.82 4.01
CA LEU A 98 7.16 -7.62 5.21
C LEU A 98 6.94 -9.10 4.86
N SER A 99 7.63 -10.02 5.55
CA SER A 99 7.37 -11.46 5.44
C SER A 99 5.96 -11.81 5.90
N HIS A 100 5.41 -12.92 5.42
CA HIS A 100 4.04 -13.35 5.76
C HIS A 100 3.82 -13.58 7.25
N ASP A 101 4.86 -13.95 8.00
CA ASP A 101 4.81 -14.12 9.46
C ASP A 101 5.09 -12.82 10.23
N GLY A 102 5.44 -11.76 9.54
CA GLY A 102 5.71 -10.45 10.13
C GLY A 102 7.03 -10.32 10.87
N LYS A 103 7.92 -11.32 10.81
CA LYS A 103 9.18 -11.34 11.58
C LYS A 103 10.36 -10.73 10.83
N THR A 104 10.34 -10.81 9.51
CA THR A 104 11.42 -10.32 8.65
C THR A 104 10.91 -9.20 7.75
N LEU A 105 11.65 -8.12 7.70
CA LEU A 105 11.48 -7.06 6.73
C LEU A 105 12.57 -7.18 5.67
N TYR A 106 12.18 -7.48 4.44
CA TYR A 106 13.07 -7.48 3.29
C TYR A 106 13.22 -6.05 2.78
N VAL A 107 14.44 -5.54 2.74
CA VAL A 107 14.74 -4.16 2.37
C VAL A 107 15.65 -4.15 1.15
N LEU A 108 15.17 -3.61 0.04
CA LEU A 108 15.98 -3.35 -1.13
C LEU A 108 16.61 -1.96 -1.02
N TRP A 109 17.95 -1.91 -0.99
CA TRP A 109 18.74 -0.69 -0.99
C TRP A 109 19.70 -0.70 -2.19
N GLY A 110 19.48 0.19 -3.14
CA GLY A 110 20.05 0.04 -4.47
C GLY A 110 19.55 -1.25 -5.11
N ASN A 111 20.48 -2.11 -5.58
CA ASN A 111 20.16 -3.44 -6.12
C ASN A 111 20.52 -4.57 -5.14
N THR A 112 20.67 -4.24 -3.87
CA THR A 112 21.06 -5.19 -2.81
C THR A 112 19.89 -5.40 -1.84
N LEU A 113 19.54 -6.66 -1.60
CA LEU A 113 18.51 -7.05 -0.67
C LEU A 113 19.10 -7.41 0.69
N TYR A 114 18.50 -6.87 1.73
CA TYR A 114 18.77 -7.18 3.14
C TYR A 114 17.53 -7.78 3.79
N ALA A 115 17.73 -8.69 4.72
CA ALA A 115 16.71 -9.15 5.67
C ALA A 115 16.95 -8.47 7.01
N VAL A 116 15.94 -7.79 7.52
CA VAL A 116 15.98 -7.10 8.81
C VAL A 116 15.02 -7.79 9.75
N ASP A 117 15.49 -8.25 10.88
CA ASP A 117 14.64 -8.79 11.94
C ASP A 117 13.78 -7.67 12.54
N VAL A 118 12.46 -7.82 12.49
CA VAL A 118 11.51 -6.76 12.86
C VAL A 118 11.55 -6.46 14.37
N GLU A 119 11.88 -7.43 15.20
CA GLU A 119 11.95 -7.25 16.65
C GLU A 119 13.24 -6.54 17.07
N THR A 120 14.37 -6.97 16.54
CA THR A 120 15.71 -6.53 17.00
C THR A 120 16.36 -5.48 16.11
N GLY A 121 15.94 -5.37 14.84
CA GLY A 121 16.58 -4.55 13.82
C GLY A 121 17.93 -5.12 13.34
N ASN A 122 18.26 -6.38 13.67
CA ASN A 122 19.44 -7.04 13.13
C ASN A 122 19.28 -7.25 11.63
N GLU A 123 20.33 -6.94 10.88
CA GLU A 123 20.32 -6.97 9.43
C GLU A 123 21.30 -8.01 8.90
N GLU A 124 20.86 -8.75 7.87
CA GLU A 124 21.64 -9.70 7.12
C GLU A 124 21.56 -9.41 5.63
N LEU A 125 22.69 -9.45 4.93
CA LEU A 125 22.73 -9.33 3.47
C LEU A 125 22.27 -10.65 2.84
N ILE A 126 21.25 -10.58 1.97
CA ILE A 126 20.71 -11.75 1.25
C ILE A 126 21.34 -11.90 -0.13
N ALA A 127 21.31 -10.84 -0.94
CA ALA A 127 21.82 -10.88 -2.31
C ALA A 127 22.16 -9.50 -2.85
N CYS A 128 23.22 -9.43 -3.67
CA CYS A 128 23.50 -8.29 -4.55
C CYS A 128 23.16 -8.68 -5.99
N MET A 129 22.32 -7.89 -6.63
CA MET A 129 21.76 -8.17 -7.96
C MET A 129 22.27 -7.22 -9.06
N ASP A 130 23.36 -6.48 -8.82
CA ASP A 130 23.96 -5.56 -9.81
C ASP A 130 24.25 -6.21 -11.15
N HIS A 131 24.62 -7.50 -11.15
CA HIS A 131 24.93 -8.26 -12.37
C HIS A 131 23.72 -8.51 -13.28
N LEU A 132 22.49 -8.29 -12.78
CA LEU A 132 21.24 -8.43 -13.54
C LEU A 132 20.69 -7.08 -14.00
N VAL A 133 21.33 -5.98 -13.61
CA VAL A 133 20.87 -4.61 -13.87
C VAL A 133 21.87 -3.94 -14.79
N GLY A 134 21.41 -3.39 -15.90
CA GLY A 134 22.26 -2.64 -16.84
C GLY A 134 22.72 -1.30 -16.27
N GLU A 135 23.73 -0.71 -16.90
CA GLU A 135 24.21 0.62 -16.54
C GLU A 135 23.08 1.65 -16.65
N GLY A 136 22.85 2.40 -15.58
CA GLY A 136 21.78 3.41 -15.49
C GLY A 136 20.39 2.85 -15.21
N ASP A 137 20.25 1.54 -14.98
CA ASP A 137 18.99 0.89 -14.57
C ASP A 137 19.01 0.59 -13.06
N ALA A 138 17.85 0.23 -12.50
CA ALA A 138 17.70 -0.11 -11.09
C ALA A 138 16.56 -1.10 -10.88
N LEU A 139 16.59 -1.76 -9.72
CA LEU A 139 15.47 -2.54 -9.24
C LEU A 139 14.51 -1.66 -8.43
N SER A 140 13.23 -1.94 -8.56
CA SER A 140 12.15 -1.26 -7.85
C SER A 140 10.98 -2.21 -7.61
N TYR A 141 9.96 -1.76 -6.90
CA TYR A 141 8.74 -2.52 -6.63
C TYR A 141 8.99 -4.00 -6.41
N CYS A 142 8.67 -4.51 -5.25
CA CYS A 142 8.89 -5.90 -4.93
C CYS A 142 7.59 -6.58 -4.47
N VAL A 143 7.47 -7.84 -4.83
CA VAL A 143 6.34 -8.70 -4.46
C VAL A 143 6.89 -10.00 -3.90
N LEU A 144 6.45 -10.37 -2.69
CA LEU A 144 6.75 -11.65 -2.08
C LEU A 144 5.81 -12.71 -2.65
N SER A 145 6.35 -13.85 -3.07
CA SER A 145 5.57 -14.98 -3.58
C SER A 145 4.64 -15.56 -2.53
N TYR A 146 3.64 -16.34 -2.98
CA TYR A 146 2.64 -16.99 -2.12
C TYR A 146 3.25 -17.79 -0.96
N GLU A 147 4.29 -18.58 -1.24
CA GLU A 147 4.95 -19.39 -0.19
C GLU A 147 6.06 -18.61 0.57
N GLY A 148 6.26 -17.33 0.27
CA GLY A 148 7.34 -16.54 0.86
C GLY A 148 8.75 -16.98 0.41
N ARG A 149 8.86 -17.72 -0.70
CA ARG A 149 10.13 -18.23 -1.21
C ARG A 149 10.82 -17.27 -2.16
N TYR A 150 10.07 -16.61 -3.03
CA TYR A 150 10.61 -15.73 -4.05
C TYR A 150 10.23 -14.29 -3.79
N ILE A 151 11.13 -13.36 -4.15
CA ILE A 151 10.80 -11.95 -4.31
C ILE A 151 10.96 -11.61 -5.79
N PHE A 152 9.96 -10.92 -6.34
CA PHE A 152 9.96 -10.38 -7.68
C PHE A 152 10.23 -8.88 -7.62
N PHE A 153 11.27 -8.43 -8.32
CA PHE A 153 11.63 -7.02 -8.44
C PHE A 153 11.37 -6.56 -9.87
N ARG A 154 10.83 -5.37 -10.01
CA ARG A 154 10.72 -4.71 -11.31
C ARG A 154 12.06 -4.12 -11.71
N LYS A 155 12.50 -4.30 -12.95
CA LYS A 155 13.54 -3.48 -13.58
C LYS A 155 12.92 -2.15 -14.03
N VAL A 156 13.53 -1.02 -13.65
CA VAL A 156 12.99 0.32 -13.97
C VAL A 156 12.91 0.53 -15.48
N SER A 157 13.91 0.05 -16.22
CA SER A 157 13.97 0.15 -17.68
C SER A 157 13.01 -0.79 -18.44
N SER A 158 12.41 -1.78 -17.77
CA SER A 158 11.55 -2.78 -18.39
C SER A 158 10.18 -2.88 -17.76
N PHE A 159 9.14 -2.92 -18.60
CA PHE A 159 7.77 -3.20 -18.16
C PHE A 159 7.39 -4.67 -18.24
N VAL A 160 8.26 -5.52 -18.78
CA VAL A 160 7.94 -6.94 -19.04
C VAL A 160 8.84 -7.91 -18.28
N THR A 161 10.10 -7.53 -18.06
CA THR A 161 11.09 -8.35 -17.37
C THR A 161 11.21 -7.93 -15.91
N SER A 162 11.13 -8.90 -15.03
CA SER A 162 11.39 -8.77 -13.60
C SER A 162 12.61 -9.59 -13.20
N VAL A 163 13.19 -9.31 -12.05
CA VAL A 163 14.17 -10.18 -11.41
C VAL A 163 13.46 -11.02 -10.37
N ARG A 164 13.60 -12.35 -10.42
CA ARG A 164 13.13 -13.28 -9.41
C ARG A 164 14.31 -13.74 -8.55
N LEU A 165 14.23 -13.48 -7.24
CA LEU A 165 15.23 -13.92 -6.26
C LEU A 165 14.66 -15.08 -5.43
N ASP A 166 15.35 -16.20 -5.37
CA ASP A 166 15.06 -17.30 -4.46
C ASP A 166 15.71 -17.03 -3.09
N LEU A 167 14.90 -16.74 -2.09
CA LEU A 167 15.36 -16.43 -0.72
C LEU A 167 16.06 -17.59 -0.02
N ARG A 168 15.86 -18.85 -0.46
CA ARG A 168 16.52 -20.01 0.14
C ARG A 168 17.94 -20.18 -0.36
N THR A 169 18.19 -19.80 -1.61
CA THR A 169 19.50 -20.03 -2.25
C THR A 169 20.30 -18.74 -2.47
N GLY A 170 19.64 -17.58 -2.36
CA GLY A 170 20.21 -16.29 -2.75
C GLY A 170 20.42 -16.11 -4.25
N LYS A 171 19.94 -17.06 -5.08
CA LYS A 171 20.09 -16.99 -6.52
C LYS A 171 19.01 -16.09 -7.12
N ALA A 172 19.45 -15.12 -7.93
CA ALA A 172 18.57 -14.24 -8.69
C ALA A 172 18.70 -14.49 -10.18
N GLU A 173 17.60 -14.33 -10.92
CA GLU A 173 17.54 -14.51 -12.38
C GLU A 173 16.44 -13.64 -12.98
N ASP A 174 16.56 -13.34 -14.26
CA ASP A 174 15.52 -12.69 -15.02
C ASP A 174 14.33 -13.62 -15.25
N VAL A 175 13.12 -13.06 -15.10
CA VAL A 175 11.86 -13.73 -15.42
C VAL A 175 10.96 -12.79 -16.21
N GLU A 176 10.35 -13.30 -17.28
CA GLU A 176 9.45 -12.51 -18.12
C GLU A 176 8.00 -12.64 -17.65
N LEU A 177 7.55 -11.71 -16.82
CA LEU A 177 6.18 -11.65 -16.33
C LEU A 177 5.22 -10.96 -17.31
N GLY A 178 5.76 -10.17 -18.24
CA GLY A 178 4.99 -9.43 -19.24
C GLY A 178 4.20 -8.25 -18.71
N GLY A 179 4.61 -7.70 -17.57
CA GLY A 179 4.03 -6.55 -16.93
C GLY A 179 4.61 -6.32 -15.53
N ILE A 180 4.04 -5.37 -14.80
CA ILE A 180 4.46 -5.04 -13.44
C ILE A 180 3.80 -6.01 -12.46
N ALA A 181 4.61 -6.72 -11.66
CA ALA A 181 4.09 -7.52 -10.56
C ALA A 181 3.42 -6.62 -9.50
N MET A 182 2.16 -6.89 -9.20
CA MET A 182 1.33 -6.09 -8.28
C MET A 182 1.02 -6.80 -6.97
N GLY A 183 1.16 -8.11 -6.90
CA GLY A 183 0.91 -8.93 -5.72
C GLY A 183 1.00 -10.42 -6.06
N ALA A 184 1.21 -11.26 -5.05
CA ALA A 184 1.15 -12.71 -5.21
C ALA A 184 -0.25 -13.21 -4.88
N MET A 185 -0.84 -14.04 -5.76
CA MET A 185 -2.13 -14.68 -5.50
C MET A 185 -2.03 -15.50 -4.21
N GLN A 186 -3.07 -15.47 -3.41
CA GLN A 186 -3.03 -16.10 -2.08
C GLN A 186 -3.62 -17.52 -2.07
N THR A 187 -3.94 -18.06 -3.23
CA THR A 187 -4.55 -19.39 -3.39
C THR A 187 -3.69 -20.35 -4.17
N GLU A 188 -2.73 -19.84 -4.94
CA GLU A 188 -1.84 -20.63 -5.79
C GLU A 188 -0.55 -19.85 -6.09
N PRO A 189 0.55 -20.53 -6.49
CA PRO A 189 1.84 -19.88 -6.75
C PRO A 189 1.83 -19.09 -8.08
N ARG A 190 1.11 -18.00 -8.08
CA ARG A 190 0.96 -17.08 -9.22
C ARG A 190 1.14 -15.64 -8.78
N VAL A 191 1.52 -14.80 -9.71
CA VAL A 191 1.72 -13.36 -9.53
C VAL A 191 0.63 -12.62 -10.31
N MET A 192 -0.03 -11.66 -9.66
CA MET A 192 -0.88 -10.69 -10.34
C MET A 192 -0.01 -9.67 -11.04
N VAL A 193 -0.24 -9.48 -12.33
CA VAL A 193 0.56 -8.63 -13.20
C VAL A 193 -0.32 -7.61 -13.90
N GLN A 194 0.10 -6.36 -13.86
CA GLN A 194 -0.50 -5.27 -14.65
C GLN A 194 0.32 -5.09 -15.91
N ALA A 195 -0.29 -5.37 -17.06
CA ALA A 195 0.27 -5.09 -18.38
C ALA A 195 -0.29 -3.78 -18.95
N GLY A 196 0.57 -3.01 -19.62
CA GLY A 196 0.24 -1.68 -20.12
C GLY A 196 0.41 -0.57 -19.09
N GLU A 197 0.53 0.64 -19.56
CA GLU A 197 0.74 1.84 -18.74
C GLU A 197 -0.55 2.63 -18.61
N ILE A 198 -0.79 3.23 -17.45
CA ILE A 198 -1.82 4.24 -17.27
C ILE A 198 -1.16 5.62 -17.42
N ILE A 199 -1.60 6.36 -18.43
CA ILE A 199 -1.20 7.75 -18.59
C ILE A 199 -2.21 8.63 -17.88
N TRP A 200 -1.77 9.24 -16.79
CA TRP A 200 -2.60 10.14 -15.99
C TRP A 200 -2.52 11.57 -16.51
N GLY A 201 -3.65 12.22 -16.62
CA GLY A 201 -3.77 13.64 -16.81
C GLY A 201 -4.55 14.30 -15.68
N SER A 202 -4.57 15.62 -15.62
CA SER A 202 -5.42 16.33 -14.68
C SER A 202 -6.15 17.46 -15.36
N GLU A 203 -7.46 17.58 -15.09
CA GLU A 203 -8.31 18.65 -15.59
C GLU A 203 -8.81 19.51 -14.43
N PRO A 204 -8.89 20.85 -14.58
CA PRO A 204 -9.52 21.70 -13.59
C PRO A 204 -11.01 21.35 -13.45
N THR A 205 -11.50 21.39 -12.23
CA THR A 205 -12.93 21.22 -11.94
C THR A 205 -13.60 22.57 -11.74
N PRO A 206 -14.94 22.68 -11.97
CA PRO A 206 -15.66 23.97 -11.85
C PRO A 206 -15.59 24.61 -10.47
N ASP A 207 -15.33 23.83 -9.44
CA ASP A 207 -15.18 24.24 -8.04
C ASP A 207 -13.74 24.63 -7.64
N GLY A 208 -12.83 24.71 -8.64
CA GLY A 208 -11.43 25.13 -8.44
C GLY A 208 -10.47 24.00 -8.08
N GLY A 209 -10.96 22.77 -8.00
CA GLY A 209 -10.12 21.58 -7.80
C GLY A 209 -9.51 21.05 -9.10
N ARG A 210 -8.92 19.86 -9.02
CA ARG A 210 -8.41 19.14 -10.19
C ARG A 210 -8.94 17.71 -10.18
N ARG A 211 -9.43 17.25 -11.32
CA ARG A 211 -9.82 15.87 -11.55
C ARG A 211 -8.71 15.14 -12.28
N ILE A 212 -8.29 14.00 -11.77
CA ILE A 212 -7.38 13.13 -12.49
C ILE A 212 -8.16 12.38 -13.56
N THR A 213 -7.60 12.35 -14.75
CA THR A 213 -8.19 11.68 -15.92
C THR A 213 -7.20 10.66 -16.48
N ASN A 214 -7.72 9.58 -17.02
CA ASN A 214 -6.92 8.63 -17.78
C ASN A 214 -6.84 9.12 -19.23
N LEU A 215 -5.62 9.48 -19.67
CA LEU A 215 -5.35 9.97 -21.03
C LEU A 215 -4.86 8.86 -21.97
N GLY A 216 -4.55 7.66 -21.46
CA GLY A 216 -3.82 6.66 -22.24
C GLY A 216 -4.40 5.25 -22.21
N SER A 217 -3.52 4.30 -22.54
CA SER A 217 -3.86 2.87 -22.62
C SER A 217 -4.39 2.35 -21.30
N LYS A 218 -5.30 1.45 -21.41
CA LYS A 218 -5.95 0.81 -20.27
C LYS A 218 -5.13 -0.38 -19.84
N PRO A 219 -4.62 -0.46 -18.60
CA PRO A 219 -3.92 -1.64 -18.14
C PRO A 219 -4.86 -2.84 -18.09
N VAL A 220 -4.31 -3.99 -18.36
CA VAL A 220 -5.01 -5.27 -18.28
C VAL A 220 -4.38 -6.07 -17.15
N LEU A 221 -5.19 -6.69 -16.31
CA LEU A 221 -4.71 -7.53 -15.22
C LEU A 221 -4.69 -9.00 -15.64
N TYR A 222 -3.55 -9.62 -15.39
CA TYR A 222 -3.31 -11.05 -15.59
C TYR A 222 -2.83 -11.70 -14.31
N SER A 223 -3.06 -13.00 -14.17
CA SER A 223 -2.26 -13.84 -13.31
C SER A 223 -1.24 -14.61 -14.18
N VAL A 224 -0.04 -14.79 -13.66
CA VAL A 224 1.07 -15.45 -14.32
C VAL A 224 1.73 -16.42 -13.36
N ALA A 225 2.09 -17.62 -13.77
CA ALA A 225 2.86 -18.53 -12.93
C ALA A 225 4.20 -17.89 -12.51
N GLU A 226 4.76 -18.28 -11.36
CA GLU A 226 5.99 -17.68 -10.81
C GLU A 226 7.23 -17.84 -11.70
N ASP A 227 7.17 -18.71 -12.72
CA ASP A 227 8.21 -18.89 -13.74
C ASP A 227 7.96 -18.06 -15.03
N GLY A 228 6.90 -17.24 -15.06
CA GLY A 228 6.52 -16.44 -16.22
C GLY A 228 5.61 -17.16 -17.23
N SER A 229 5.35 -18.44 -17.05
CA SER A 229 4.45 -19.22 -17.90
C SER A 229 2.97 -19.03 -17.55
N ASP A 230 2.08 -19.65 -18.32
CA ASP A 230 0.65 -19.79 -18.03
C ASP A 230 -0.02 -18.47 -17.64
N ARG A 231 -0.02 -17.51 -18.56
CA ARG A 231 -0.70 -16.22 -18.39
C ARG A 231 -2.21 -16.38 -18.56
N ARG A 232 -2.98 -15.94 -17.56
CA ARG A 232 -4.44 -15.97 -17.57
C ARG A 232 -5.01 -14.57 -17.34
N LEU A 233 -6.03 -14.21 -18.11
CA LEU A 233 -6.71 -12.91 -17.97
C LEU A 233 -7.56 -12.89 -16.68
N ILE A 234 -7.31 -11.90 -15.82
CA ILE A 234 -8.19 -11.60 -14.68
C ILE A 234 -9.28 -10.65 -15.13
N CYS A 235 -8.91 -9.50 -15.69
CA CYS A 235 -9.90 -8.57 -16.25
C CYS A 235 -9.27 -7.55 -17.20
N PRO A 236 -10.04 -7.05 -18.18
CA PRO A 236 -9.70 -5.83 -18.88
C PRO A 236 -9.75 -4.64 -17.91
N ASN A 237 -9.16 -3.54 -18.32
CA ASN A 237 -8.99 -2.36 -17.49
C ASN A 237 -10.29 -1.68 -17.04
N ILE A 238 -10.57 -1.81 -15.78
CA ILE A 238 -11.66 -1.12 -15.08
C ILE A 238 -11.21 -0.41 -13.80
N PHE A 239 -9.96 -0.59 -13.39
CA PHE A 239 -9.43 -0.07 -12.13
C PHE A 239 -8.49 1.11 -12.35
N ALA A 240 -8.56 2.07 -11.43
CA ALA A 240 -7.52 3.07 -11.26
C ALA A 240 -6.36 2.50 -10.43
N HIS A 241 -6.71 1.90 -9.32
CA HIS A 241 -5.80 1.29 -8.36
C HIS A 241 -6.39 -0.05 -7.92
N CYS A 242 -5.59 -1.08 -7.91
CA CYS A 242 -6.05 -2.43 -7.57
C CYS A 242 -5.10 -3.14 -6.61
N THR A 243 -5.67 -4.01 -5.79
CA THR A 243 -4.93 -4.94 -4.93
C THR A 243 -5.67 -6.27 -4.88
N LEU A 244 -5.03 -7.27 -4.30
CA LEU A 244 -5.72 -8.53 -4.02
C LEU A 244 -6.82 -8.34 -2.98
N LEU A 245 -7.90 -9.07 -3.10
CA LEU A 245 -8.96 -9.14 -2.11
C LEU A 245 -8.59 -10.17 -1.03
N GLY A 246 -7.70 -9.76 -0.12
CA GLY A 246 -7.23 -10.62 0.95
C GLY A 246 -6.64 -11.94 0.43
N LYS A 247 -6.91 -13.03 1.15
CA LYS A 247 -6.44 -14.39 0.82
C LYS A 247 -7.41 -15.10 -0.14
N THR A 248 -7.80 -14.43 -1.21
CA THR A 248 -8.67 -14.97 -2.25
C THR A 248 -7.97 -14.96 -3.60
N SER A 249 -8.58 -15.59 -4.62
CA SER A 249 -8.17 -15.46 -6.02
C SER A 249 -8.68 -14.16 -6.68
N LYS A 250 -9.33 -13.27 -5.91
CA LYS A 250 -10.01 -12.08 -6.43
C LYS A 250 -9.13 -10.85 -6.29
N VAL A 251 -9.39 -9.91 -7.17
CA VAL A 251 -8.81 -8.57 -7.19
C VAL A 251 -9.90 -7.56 -6.89
N GLN A 252 -9.58 -6.54 -6.16
CA GLN A 252 -10.46 -5.40 -5.92
C GLN A 252 -9.77 -4.10 -6.33
N GLY A 253 -10.53 -3.06 -6.62
CA GLY A 253 -9.95 -1.76 -6.94
C GLY A 253 -10.99 -0.70 -7.22
N CYS A 254 -10.52 0.54 -7.28
CA CYS A 254 -11.35 1.71 -7.47
C CYS A 254 -11.62 1.94 -8.96
N GLY A 255 -12.88 2.19 -9.31
CA GLY A 255 -13.30 2.43 -10.69
C GLY A 255 -12.77 3.75 -11.23
N LEU A 256 -12.44 3.74 -12.53
CA LEU A 256 -12.05 4.96 -13.25
C LEU A 256 -13.27 5.87 -13.45
N PRO A 257 -13.11 7.21 -13.45
CA PRO A 257 -14.20 8.11 -13.83
C PRO A 257 -14.81 7.76 -15.19
N PRO A 258 -16.13 7.91 -15.35
CA PRO A 258 -17.07 8.50 -14.39
C PRO A 258 -17.57 7.54 -13.31
N GLU A 259 -17.06 6.32 -13.25
CA GLU A 259 -17.47 5.30 -12.32
C GLU A 259 -16.93 5.60 -10.91
N ARG A 260 -17.83 5.87 -9.97
CA ARG A 260 -17.52 6.06 -8.54
C ARG A 260 -17.89 4.80 -7.78
N CYS A 261 -17.04 3.79 -7.86
CA CYS A 261 -17.35 2.47 -7.31
C CYS A 261 -16.09 1.71 -6.94
N ILE A 262 -16.27 0.65 -6.17
CA ILE A 262 -15.28 -0.41 -6.01
C ILE A 262 -15.73 -1.59 -6.87
N TRP A 263 -14.79 -2.13 -7.65
CA TRP A 263 -14.96 -3.32 -8.44
C TRP A 263 -14.31 -4.54 -7.78
N ILE A 264 -14.87 -5.72 -8.04
CA ILE A 264 -14.24 -7.01 -7.79
C ILE A 264 -14.18 -7.78 -9.10
N ALA A 265 -13.02 -8.40 -9.36
CA ALA A 265 -12.79 -9.25 -10.52
C ALA A 265 -12.05 -10.54 -10.13
N GLU A 266 -12.26 -11.60 -10.90
CA GLU A 266 -11.55 -12.86 -10.80
C GLU A 266 -11.43 -13.53 -12.16
N GLU A 267 -10.50 -14.47 -12.31
CA GLU A 267 -10.33 -15.20 -13.57
C GLU A 267 -11.62 -15.90 -14.00
N GLY A 268 -11.92 -15.83 -15.30
CA GLY A 268 -13.06 -16.51 -15.92
C GLY A 268 -14.43 -15.95 -15.57
N SER A 269 -14.49 -14.80 -14.89
CA SER A 269 -15.75 -14.15 -14.52
C SER A 269 -15.81 -12.71 -14.98
N GLU A 270 -17.00 -12.21 -15.28
CA GLU A 270 -17.19 -10.78 -15.53
C GLU A 270 -16.99 -9.97 -14.24
N PRO A 271 -16.26 -8.86 -14.29
CA PRO A 271 -16.10 -7.98 -13.15
C PRO A 271 -17.45 -7.45 -12.64
N ARG A 272 -17.59 -7.37 -11.31
CA ARG A 272 -18.81 -6.84 -10.68
C ARG A 272 -18.55 -5.60 -9.85
N LYS A 273 -19.47 -4.65 -9.86
CA LYS A 273 -19.47 -3.53 -8.90
C LYS A 273 -19.84 -4.06 -7.51
N LEU A 274 -19.00 -3.76 -6.53
CA LEU A 274 -19.31 -4.06 -5.14
C LEU A 274 -20.24 -3.00 -4.54
N CYS A 275 -19.83 -1.75 -4.64
CA CYS A 275 -20.60 -0.60 -4.15
C CYS A 275 -20.32 0.62 -5.02
N SER A 276 -21.23 1.60 -4.97
CA SER A 276 -21.09 2.91 -5.62
C SER A 276 -21.34 4.01 -4.60
N GLY A 277 -20.62 5.11 -4.70
CA GLY A 277 -20.72 6.21 -3.73
C GLY A 277 -19.72 7.33 -4.00
N PRO A 278 -18.86 7.67 -3.03
CA PRO A 278 -17.82 8.67 -3.22
C PRO A 278 -16.82 8.24 -4.29
N TYR A 279 -15.97 9.17 -4.68
CA TYR A 279 -14.88 8.86 -5.59
C TYR A 279 -13.77 8.10 -4.82
N PHE A 280 -13.96 6.80 -4.67
CA PHE A 280 -12.94 5.92 -4.11
C PHE A 280 -11.66 5.97 -4.95
N TRP A 281 -10.49 6.00 -4.29
CA TRP A 281 -9.25 6.22 -5.01
C TRP A 281 -8.17 5.16 -4.75
N HIS A 282 -7.70 5.00 -3.51
CA HIS A 282 -6.79 3.90 -3.14
C HIS A 282 -7.51 2.98 -2.17
N SER A 283 -7.39 1.68 -2.38
CA SER A 283 -8.09 0.71 -1.54
C SER A 283 -7.22 -0.49 -1.20
N GLY A 284 -7.39 -0.97 0.04
CA GLY A 284 -6.76 -2.17 0.57
C GLY A 284 -7.78 -3.07 1.24
N ALA A 285 -7.55 -4.39 1.25
CA ALA A 285 -8.47 -5.37 1.81
C ALA A 285 -7.88 -6.08 3.04
N SER A 286 -8.74 -6.47 3.98
CA SER A 286 -8.39 -7.37 5.10
C SER A 286 -8.02 -8.76 4.57
N TYR A 287 -7.27 -9.52 5.37
CA TYR A 287 -6.75 -10.83 4.93
C TYR A 287 -7.85 -11.86 4.63
N ASP A 288 -8.96 -11.81 5.37
CA ASP A 288 -10.14 -12.65 5.11
C ASP A 288 -10.93 -12.22 3.86
N GLY A 289 -10.66 -11.02 3.32
CA GLY A 289 -11.39 -10.45 2.19
C GLY A 289 -12.79 -9.94 2.53
N GLU A 290 -13.13 -9.82 3.81
CA GLU A 290 -14.44 -9.33 4.25
C GLU A 290 -14.55 -7.81 4.31
N TRP A 291 -13.41 -7.11 4.45
CA TRP A 291 -13.38 -5.66 4.59
C TRP A 291 -12.45 -5.02 3.56
N ILE A 292 -12.88 -3.89 3.02
CA ILE A 292 -12.06 -3.01 2.20
C ILE A 292 -12.06 -1.64 2.85
N VAL A 293 -10.88 -1.03 2.98
CA VAL A 293 -10.76 0.40 3.29
C VAL A 293 -10.35 1.16 2.04
N ALA A 294 -10.94 2.33 1.81
CA ALA A 294 -10.55 3.20 0.70
C ALA A 294 -10.50 4.66 1.14
N ASP A 295 -9.54 5.41 0.63
CA ASP A 295 -9.61 6.87 0.65
C ASP A 295 -10.51 7.38 -0.49
N THR A 296 -10.78 8.66 -0.47
CA THR A 296 -11.59 9.32 -1.49
C THR A 296 -10.81 10.47 -2.10
N ASN A 297 -11.03 10.67 -3.38
CA ASN A 297 -10.41 11.75 -4.13
C ASN A 297 -11.51 12.71 -4.58
N TRP A 298 -11.35 13.94 -4.20
CA TRP A 298 -12.17 15.09 -4.55
C TRP A 298 -13.70 14.87 -4.73
N PRO A 299 -14.49 15.32 -3.75
CA PRO A 299 -14.04 15.85 -2.46
C PRO A 299 -13.52 14.74 -1.54
N ASP A 300 -12.67 15.08 -0.57
CA ASP A 300 -12.29 14.16 0.50
C ASP A 300 -13.52 13.92 1.39
N CYS A 301 -14.05 12.71 1.34
CA CYS A 301 -15.15 12.25 2.19
C CYS A 301 -14.65 11.41 3.38
N GLY A 302 -13.34 11.42 3.63
CA GLY A 302 -12.71 10.58 4.63
C GLY A 302 -12.47 9.14 4.16
N LEU A 303 -11.91 8.34 5.05
CA LEU A 303 -11.69 6.91 4.79
C LEU A 303 -13.01 6.16 4.87
N GLN A 304 -13.29 5.36 3.85
CA GLN A 304 -14.49 4.54 3.74
C GLN A 304 -14.16 3.11 4.12
N LEU A 305 -14.87 2.55 5.08
CA LEU A 305 -14.80 1.12 5.41
C LEU A 305 -15.99 0.40 4.78
N VAL A 306 -15.71 -0.57 3.93
CA VAL A 306 -16.69 -1.31 3.12
C VAL A 306 -16.75 -2.75 3.58
N HIS A 307 -17.94 -3.28 3.83
CA HIS A 307 -18.18 -4.70 4.09
C HIS A 307 -18.44 -5.42 2.77
N VAL A 308 -17.54 -6.30 2.38
CA VAL A 308 -17.57 -6.95 1.05
C VAL A 308 -18.82 -7.82 0.82
N PRO A 309 -19.29 -8.63 1.80
CA PRO A 309 -20.50 -9.45 1.58
C PRO A 309 -21.77 -8.64 1.29
N THR A 310 -21.93 -7.47 1.89
CA THR A 310 -23.15 -6.65 1.72
C THR A 310 -22.97 -5.50 0.72
N GLY A 311 -21.73 -5.05 0.48
CA GLY A 311 -21.45 -3.81 -0.26
C GLY A 311 -21.78 -2.52 0.51
N HIS A 312 -22.21 -2.64 1.78
CA HIS A 312 -22.45 -1.48 2.63
C HIS A 312 -21.11 -0.85 3.07
N PHE A 313 -21.11 0.47 3.24
CA PHE A 313 -19.94 1.20 3.70
C PHE A 313 -20.32 2.42 4.53
N ARG A 314 -19.37 2.85 5.37
CA ARG A 314 -19.46 4.09 6.16
C ARG A 314 -18.11 4.79 6.24
N THR A 315 -18.15 6.09 6.49
CA THR A 315 -16.96 6.89 6.78
C THR A 315 -16.37 6.48 8.14
N LEU A 316 -15.14 5.93 8.11
CA LEU A 316 -14.41 5.54 9.31
C LEU A 316 -13.89 6.77 10.05
N CYS A 317 -13.17 7.65 9.39
CA CYS A 317 -12.66 8.89 9.93
C CYS A 317 -12.25 9.86 8.82
N HIS A 318 -12.15 11.15 9.17
CA HIS A 318 -11.66 12.19 8.27
C HIS A 318 -10.15 12.33 8.42
N THR A 319 -9.43 12.19 7.32
CA THR A 319 -7.97 12.23 7.33
C THR A 319 -7.44 13.65 7.50
N GLY A 320 -8.17 14.65 7.02
CA GLY A 320 -7.71 16.04 6.93
C GLY A 320 -6.52 16.21 5.99
N ALA A 321 -6.28 15.26 5.11
CA ALA A 321 -5.26 15.34 4.07
C ALA A 321 -5.63 16.42 3.05
N THR A 322 -4.63 17.14 2.53
CA THR A 322 -4.89 18.28 1.64
C THR A 322 -5.23 17.89 0.21
N LEU A 323 -4.89 16.68 -0.23
CA LEU A 323 -4.95 16.19 -1.61
C LEU A 323 -4.10 17.00 -2.61
N GLU A 324 -3.31 17.96 -2.14
CA GLU A 324 -2.51 18.84 -2.97
C GLU A 324 -1.28 18.14 -3.58
N HIS A 325 -0.68 17.22 -2.86
CA HIS A 325 0.46 16.47 -3.32
C HIS A 325 0.08 15.02 -3.57
N TYR A 326 0.21 14.56 -4.82
CA TYR A 326 -0.26 13.24 -5.24
C TYR A 326 0.30 12.08 -4.40
N GLU A 327 1.49 12.22 -3.84
CA GLU A 327 2.10 11.20 -2.99
C GLU A 327 1.81 11.45 -1.50
N PHE A 328 2.08 12.63 -0.98
CA PHE A 328 2.01 12.92 0.44
C PHE A 328 0.67 13.49 0.91
N GLY A 329 -0.10 14.08 0.02
CA GLY A 329 -1.43 14.61 0.32
C GLY A 329 -2.55 13.58 0.23
N HIS A 330 -2.28 12.35 -0.24
CA HIS A 330 -3.25 11.27 -0.29
C HIS A 330 -3.04 10.29 0.87
N SER A 331 -4.11 9.75 1.41
CA SER A 331 -4.06 8.96 2.64
C SER A 331 -3.56 7.53 2.45
N HIS A 332 -3.78 6.93 1.27
CA HIS A 332 -3.33 5.58 0.90
C HIS A 332 -3.60 4.53 1.99
N PRO A 333 -4.83 4.35 2.47
CA PRO A 333 -5.10 3.57 3.65
C PRO A 333 -4.78 2.08 3.44
N LEU A 334 -4.31 1.45 4.51
CA LEU A 334 -4.07 0.02 4.59
C LEU A 334 -4.78 -0.53 5.82
N ILE A 335 -5.46 -1.66 5.66
CA ILE A 335 -6.19 -2.32 6.74
C ILE A 335 -5.42 -3.54 7.27
N SER A 336 -5.49 -3.78 8.58
CA SER A 336 -4.91 -4.97 9.20
C SER A 336 -5.59 -6.27 8.75
N ASN A 337 -4.90 -7.39 8.95
CA ASN A 337 -5.40 -8.71 8.53
C ASN A 337 -6.79 -9.04 9.10
N ASP A 338 -7.08 -8.62 10.31
CA ASP A 338 -8.35 -8.86 11.01
C ASP A 338 -9.38 -7.70 10.86
N GLY A 339 -9.05 -6.68 10.07
CA GLY A 339 -9.91 -5.54 9.81
C GLY A 339 -10.11 -4.57 10.99
N ARG A 340 -9.24 -4.62 12.02
CA ARG A 340 -9.41 -3.80 13.24
C ARG A 340 -8.57 -2.53 13.29
N LEU A 341 -7.53 -2.45 12.49
CA LEU A 341 -6.66 -1.29 12.39
C LEU A 341 -6.63 -0.79 10.95
N VAL A 342 -6.69 0.52 10.77
CA VAL A 342 -6.49 1.17 9.48
C VAL A 342 -5.35 2.16 9.61
N VAL A 343 -4.23 1.88 8.97
CA VAL A 343 -3.08 2.79 8.89
C VAL A 343 -3.25 3.69 7.68
N PHE A 344 -2.97 4.96 7.85
CA PHE A 344 -3.03 5.97 6.79
C PHE A 344 -2.04 7.09 7.06
N ARG A 345 -1.81 7.93 6.09
CA ARG A 345 -1.03 9.15 6.24
C ARG A 345 -1.88 10.38 6.02
N SER A 346 -1.43 11.50 6.60
CA SER A 346 -2.05 12.80 6.40
C SER A 346 -1.02 13.90 6.61
N ASP A 347 -1.12 14.94 5.80
CA ASP A 347 -0.34 16.17 5.92
C ASP A 347 -1.08 17.29 6.69
N ARG A 348 -2.14 16.93 7.44
CA ARG A 348 -2.98 17.86 8.24
C ARG A 348 -2.20 18.77 9.19
N THR A 349 -1.01 18.37 9.58
CA THR A 349 -0.13 19.14 10.48
C THR A 349 0.91 19.97 9.73
N GLY A 350 0.79 20.10 8.40
CA GLY A 350 1.75 20.77 7.53
C GLY A 350 2.95 19.91 7.12
N CYS A 351 3.03 18.67 7.61
CA CYS A 351 4.02 17.69 7.26
C CYS A 351 3.37 16.30 7.24
N PRO A 352 3.63 15.46 6.23
CA PRO A 352 3.09 14.11 6.19
C PRO A 352 3.48 13.30 7.41
N GLN A 353 2.50 12.72 8.10
CA GLN A 353 2.67 11.88 9.27
C GLN A 353 1.82 10.61 9.15
N VAL A 354 2.16 9.60 9.94
CA VAL A 354 1.48 8.31 9.95
C VAL A 354 0.47 8.25 11.08
N TYR A 355 -0.70 7.73 10.77
CA TYR A 355 -1.85 7.62 11.68
C TYR A 355 -2.40 6.20 11.66
N VAL A 356 -3.06 5.80 12.75
CA VAL A 356 -3.85 4.58 12.82
C VAL A 356 -5.24 4.87 13.38
N ALA A 357 -6.28 4.41 12.69
CA ALA A 357 -7.66 4.42 13.17
C ALA A 357 -8.03 3.05 13.74
N HIS A 358 -8.75 3.02 14.86
CA HIS A 358 -9.21 1.81 15.51
C HIS A 358 -10.65 1.51 15.10
N VAL A 359 -10.84 0.39 14.40
CA VAL A 359 -12.16 -0.08 13.96
C VAL A 359 -12.79 -0.89 15.11
N THR A 360 -13.87 -0.37 15.69
CA THR A 360 -14.59 -1.08 16.76
C THR A 360 -15.58 -2.08 16.20
N GLU A 361 -15.95 -3.09 16.99
CA GLU A 361 -16.93 -4.07 16.58
C GLU A 361 -18.32 -3.45 16.36
N GLU A 362 -18.70 -2.46 17.20
CA GLU A 362 -19.95 -1.74 17.05
C GLU A 362 -20.01 -1.00 15.70
N PHE A 363 -18.88 -0.40 15.29
CA PHE A 363 -18.81 0.28 14.01
C PHE A 363 -18.94 -0.71 12.84
N ARG A 364 -18.30 -1.88 12.91
CA ARG A 364 -18.44 -2.94 11.90
C ARG A 364 -19.88 -3.43 11.81
N GLN A 365 -20.53 -3.70 12.94
CA GLN A 365 -21.93 -4.14 12.98
C GLN A 365 -22.87 -3.11 12.40
N SER A 366 -22.62 -1.82 12.63
CA SER A 366 -23.43 -0.75 12.04
C SER A 366 -23.34 -0.74 10.50
N ILE A 367 -22.15 -1.03 9.93
CA ILE A 367 -22.01 -1.17 8.48
C ILE A 367 -22.77 -2.39 7.97
N ILE A 368 -22.61 -3.55 8.61
CA ILE A 368 -23.32 -4.78 8.23
C ILE A 368 -24.83 -4.54 8.24
N ALA A 369 -25.34 -3.85 9.24
CA ALA A 369 -26.76 -3.50 9.37
C ALA A 369 -27.25 -2.48 8.32
N GLY A 370 -26.34 -1.90 7.53
CA GLY A 370 -26.67 -0.92 6.50
C GLY A 370 -26.98 0.47 7.05
N GLU A 371 -26.47 0.80 8.23
CA GLU A 371 -26.51 2.17 8.71
C GLU A 371 -25.70 3.06 7.78
N LEU A 372 -26.25 4.18 7.40
CA LEU A 372 -25.64 5.12 6.46
C LEU A 372 -25.15 6.37 7.19
N ASP A 373 -24.03 6.91 6.74
CA ASP A 373 -23.62 8.24 7.14
C ASP A 373 -24.63 9.27 6.60
N ARG A 374 -24.94 10.27 7.40
CA ARG A 374 -25.81 11.37 6.97
C ARG A 374 -24.97 12.52 6.40
N PRO A 375 -25.42 13.15 5.33
CA PRO A 375 -26.45 12.85 4.35
C PRO A 375 -25.83 12.41 2.99
N LYS A 376 -26.54 11.55 2.26
CA LYS A 376 -26.22 11.16 0.88
C LYS A 376 -26.14 12.35 -0.10
N ASP A 377 -26.67 13.50 0.27
CA ASP A 377 -26.80 14.68 -0.59
C ASP A 377 -25.48 15.40 -0.90
N LYS A 378 -24.37 14.99 -0.27
CA LYS A 378 -23.04 15.56 -0.48
C LYS A 378 -22.11 14.72 -1.37
N TRP A 379 -22.63 13.66 -1.97
CA TRP A 379 -21.86 12.74 -2.80
C TRP A 379 -21.86 13.08 -4.30
N ILE A 380 -22.36 14.25 -4.65
CA ILE A 380 -22.51 14.69 -6.05
C ILE A 380 -21.34 15.54 -6.49
#